data_8008613906051858e78a9330d3974123
#
_entry.id   8008613906051858e78a9330d3974123
#
_cell.length_a   1.000
_cell.length_b   1.000
_cell.length_c   1.000
_cell.angle_alpha   90.00
_cell.angle_beta   90.00
_cell.angle_gamma   90.00
#
_symmetry.space_group_name_H-M   'P 1'
#
loop_
_entity.id
_entity.type
_entity.pdbx_description
1 polymer ?
#
loop_
_entity_poly.entity_id
_entity_poly.type
_entity_poly.pdbx_seq_one_letter_code
_entity_poly.pdbx_strand_id
1 'polypeptide(L)'
;MKHVMNLHSAPFEMIRSGRKTIELRLYDEKRRRISIGDEIKFVSASNSTISLNCRVIALHKFDSFEDLYNCLPLLRCGYTEKDISTASPHDMDVYYSKENQKKYGVVGIEIELYH
;
A
#
# COMPACT_ATOMS: atom_id res chain seq x y z
N MET A 1 -13.15 11.71 -4.35
CA MET A 1 -12.83 10.98 -5.60
C MET A 1 -12.65 9.51 -5.31
N LYS A 2 -12.89 8.68 -6.28
CA LYS A 2 -12.77 7.22 -6.14
C LYS A 2 -11.64 6.69 -7.03
N HIS A 3 -10.77 5.89 -6.45
CA HIS A 3 -9.65 5.26 -7.14
C HIS A 3 -9.84 3.75 -7.17
N VAL A 4 -9.28 3.09 -8.16
CA VAL A 4 -9.33 1.63 -8.27
C VAL A 4 -7.90 1.09 -8.30
N MET A 5 -7.64 0.09 -7.47
CA MET A 5 -6.35 -0.59 -7.41
C MET A 5 -6.54 -2.09 -7.37
N ASN A 6 -5.65 -2.82 -8.06
CA ASN A 6 -5.65 -4.27 -8.05
C ASN A 6 -4.68 -4.77 -6.98
N LEU A 7 -5.04 -5.85 -6.31
CA LEU A 7 -4.22 -6.51 -5.30
C LEU A 7 -4.17 -8.02 -5.54
N HIS A 8 -3.00 -8.60 -5.34
CA HIS A 8 -2.86 -10.05 -5.25
C HIS A 8 -3.63 -10.57 -4.03
N SER A 9 -3.92 -11.87 -4.02
CA SER A 9 -4.78 -12.46 -3.00
C SER A 9 -4.27 -12.30 -1.57
N ALA A 10 -2.97 -12.41 -1.34
CA ALA A 10 -2.41 -12.29 0.01
C ALA A 10 -2.61 -10.88 0.60
N PRO A 11 -2.16 -9.79 -0.05
CA PRO A 11 -2.42 -8.44 0.47
C PRO A 11 -3.92 -8.09 0.52
N PHE A 12 -4.72 -8.58 -0.43
CA PHE A 12 -6.17 -8.38 -0.41
C PHE A 12 -6.78 -8.95 0.87
N GLU A 13 -6.44 -10.19 1.22
CA GLU A 13 -6.95 -10.85 2.41
C GLU A 13 -6.47 -10.17 3.70
N MET A 14 -5.26 -9.65 3.72
CA MET A 14 -4.73 -8.93 4.86
C MET A 14 -5.49 -7.61 5.11
N ILE A 15 -5.87 -6.90 4.05
CA ILE A 15 -6.70 -5.70 4.17
C ILE A 15 -8.08 -6.08 4.64
N ARG A 16 -8.67 -7.12 4.06
CA ARG A 16 -10.01 -7.59 4.40
C ARG A 16 -10.12 -7.97 5.89
N SER A 17 -9.09 -8.60 6.42
CA SER A 17 -9.05 -9.04 7.83
C SER A 17 -8.64 -7.96 8.80
N GLY A 18 -8.28 -6.76 8.32
CA GLY A 18 -7.86 -5.63 9.16
C GLY A 18 -6.40 -5.67 9.61
N ARG A 19 -5.62 -6.67 9.18
CA ARG A 19 -4.21 -6.79 9.55
C ARG A 19 -3.34 -5.78 8.80
N LYS A 20 -3.65 -5.49 7.55
CA LYS A 20 -2.94 -4.50 6.74
C LYS A 20 -3.80 -3.25 6.65
N THR A 21 -3.27 -2.13 7.13
CA THR A 21 -3.96 -0.83 7.11
C THR A 21 -3.19 0.24 6.34
N ILE A 22 -2.00 -0.09 5.82
CA ILE A 22 -1.17 0.83 5.03
C ILE A 22 -0.74 0.11 3.76
N GLU A 23 -1.13 0.65 2.61
CA GLU A 23 -0.75 0.15 1.30
C GLU A 23 0.47 0.92 0.81
N LEU A 24 1.50 0.20 0.36
CA LEU A 24 2.76 0.81 -0.11
C LEU A 24 2.78 0.89 -1.64
N ARG A 25 3.00 2.09 -2.15
CA ARG A 25 3.04 2.35 -3.60
C ARG A 25 4.12 3.37 -3.95
N LEU A 26 4.50 3.43 -5.22
CA LEU A 26 5.23 4.59 -5.73
C LEU A 26 4.32 5.81 -5.64
N TYR A 27 4.90 6.96 -5.33
CA TYR A 27 4.17 8.22 -5.34
C TYR A 27 4.21 8.84 -6.74
N ASP A 28 3.73 8.06 -7.72
CA ASP A 28 3.68 8.43 -9.13
C ASP A 28 2.50 9.35 -9.43
N GLU A 29 2.33 9.72 -10.68
CA GLU A 29 1.28 10.65 -11.09
C GLU A 29 -0.12 10.17 -10.68
N LYS A 30 -0.37 8.87 -10.77
CA LYS A 30 -1.67 8.32 -10.40
C LYS A 30 -1.93 8.44 -8.89
N ARG A 31 -0.92 8.16 -8.06
CA ARG A 31 -1.05 8.22 -6.59
C ARG A 31 -1.01 9.64 -6.07
N ARG A 32 -0.38 10.56 -6.81
CA ARG A 32 -0.41 12.00 -6.46
C ARG A 32 -1.80 12.61 -6.51
N ARG A 33 -2.73 11.97 -7.19
CA ARG A 33 -4.14 12.41 -7.26
C ARG A 33 -4.97 12.00 -6.06
N ILE A 34 -4.43 11.15 -5.19
CA ILE A 34 -5.14 10.65 -4.01
C ILE A 34 -5.08 11.71 -2.92
N SER A 35 -6.24 12.01 -2.34
CA SER A 35 -6.38 12.93 -1.20
C SER A 35 -6.99 12.21 -0.01
N ILE A 36 -6.69 12.71 1.19
CA ILE A 36 -7.33 12.23 2.41
C ILE A 36 -8.84 12.42 2.28
N GLY A 37 -9.60 11.39 2.62
CA GLY A 37 -11.05 11.36 2.46
C GLY A 37 -11.53 10.68 1.18
N ASP A 38 -10.62 10.46 0.23
CA ASP A 38 -10.96 9.74 -1.01
C ASP A 38 -11.26 8.26 -0.71
N GLU A 39 -11.97 7.64 -1.64
CA GLU A 39 -12.24 6.20 -1.60
C GLU A 39 -11.26 5.44 -2.49
N ILE A 40 -10.87 4.25 -2.05
CA ILE A 40 -10.13 3.30 -2.88
C ILE A 40 -10.93 2.01 -2.92
N LYS A 41 -11.22 1.55 -4.14
CA LYS A 41 -11.77 0.22 -4.38
C LYS A 41 -10.62 -0.71 -4.72
N PHE A 42 -10.32 -1.63 -3.83
CA PHE A 42 -9.34 -2.68 -4.09
C PHE A 42 -10.04 -3.87 -4.73
N VAL A 43 -9.54 -4.28 -5.88
CA VAL A 43 -10.10 -5.39 -6.66
C VAL A 43 -9.13 -6.56 -6.55
N SER A 44 -9.67 -7.76 -6.28
CA SER A 44 -8.86 -8.95 -6.24
C SER A 44 -8.34 -9.29 -7.63
N ALA A 45 -7.03 -9.46 -7.77
CA ALA A 45 -6.42 -9.82 -9.05
C ALA A 45 -6.82 -11.24 -9.51
N SER A 46 -7.17 -12.12 -8.56
CA SER A 46 -7.58 -13.49 -8.87
C SER A 46 -9.09 -13.61 -9.19
N ASN A 47 -9.89 -12.62 -8.76
CA ASN A 47 -11.33 -12.62 -9.02
C ASN A 47 -11.85 -11.17 -9.02
N SER A 48 -12.04 -10.62 -10.20
CA SER A 48 -12.44 -9.22 -10.38
C SER A 48 -13.85 -8.90 -9.89
N THR A 49 -14.63 -9.92 -9.52
CA THR A 49 -15.97 -9.71 -8.93
C THR A 49 -15.89 -9.44 -7.43
N ILE A 50 -14.72 -9.67 -6.82
CA ILE A 50 -14.51 -9.45 -5.39
C ILE A 50 -13.71 -8.16 -5.19
N SER A 51 -14.23 -7.27 -4.36
CA SER A 51 -13.58 -5.99 -4.09
C SER A 51 -13.84 -5.54 -2.66
N LEU A 52 -13.00 -4.60 -2.20
CA LEU A 52 -13.12 -3.94 -0.89
C LEU A 52 -13.13 -2.44 -1.10
N ASN A 53 -13.96 -1.75 -0.33
CA ASN A 53 -14.00 -0.29 -0.33
C ASN A 53 -13.32 0.24 0.93
N CYS A 54 -12.36 1.14 0.72
CA CYS A 54 -11.61 1.76 1.80
C CYS A 54 -11.64 3.27 1.66
N ARG A 55 -11.46 3.96 2.79
CA ARG A 55 -11.29 5.41 2.82
C ARG A 55 -9.84 5.73 3.14
N VAL A 56 -9.28 6.71 2.46
CA VAL A 56 -7.94 7.20 2.74
C VAL A 56 -8.00 8.11 3.98
N ILE A 57 -7.27 7.72 5.03
CA ILE A 57 -7.26 8.49 6.27
C ILE A 57 -5.93 9.22 6.52
N ALA A 58 -4.85 8.79 5.85
CA ALA A 58 -3.57 9.48 5.91
C ALA A 58 -2.70 9.11 4.71
N LEU A 59 -1.79 9.99 4.36
CA LEU A 59 -0.81 9.77 3.30
C LEU A 59 0.58 10.05 3.87
N HIS A 60 1.42 9.03 3.91
CA HIS A 60 2.78 9.10 4.44
C HIS A 60 3.78 9.06 3.27
N LYS A 61 4.35 10.21 2.94
CA LYS A 61 5.22 10.38 1.76
C LYS A 61 6.68 10.35 2.17
N PHE A 62 7.49 9.63 1.40
CA PHE A 62 8.94 9.49 1.66
C PHE A 62 9.69 9.52 0.33
N ASP A 63 10.97 9.88 0.40
CA ASP A 63 11.84 9.88 -0.79
C ASP A 63 12.23 8.46 -1.21
N SER A 64 12.22 7.51 -0.28
CA SER A 64 12.63 6.13 -0.53
C SER A 64 11.87 5.14 0.35
N PHE A 65 11.87 3.87 -0.04
CA PHE A 65 11.36 2.81 0.83
C PHE A 65 12.22 2.62 2.07
N GLU A 66 13.51 2.93 2.00
CA GLU A 66 14.36 2.88 3.19
C GLU A 66 13.83 3.83 4.28
N ASP A 67 13.53 5.08 3.92
CA ASP A 67 12.98 6.05 4.86
C ASP A 67 11.60 5.60 5.36
N LEU A 68 10.77 5.08 4.47
CA LEU A 68 9.44 4.59 4.83
C LEU A 68 9.54 3.44 5.83
N TYR A 69 10.41 2.47 5.57
CA TYR A 69 10.57 1.31 6.44
C TYR A 69 11.10 1.67 7.83
N ASN A 70 11.86 2.76 7.93
CA ASN A 70 12.36 3.25 9.22
C ASN A 70 11.30 4.00 10.03
N CYS A 71 10.22 4.45 9.41
CA CYS A 71 9.22 5.31 10.04
C CYS A 71 7.88 4.64 10.29
N LEU A 72 7.42 3.77 9.38
CA LEU A 72 6.08 3.19 9.47
C LEU A 72 6.08 1.82 10.16
N PRO A 73 4.97 1.47 10.82
CA PRO A 73 4.84 0.16 11.45
C PRO A 73 4.65 -0.93 10.40
N LEU A 74 5.68 -1.69 10.12
CA LEU A 74 5.69 -2.66 9.02
C LEU A 74 4.65 -3.77 9.18
N LEU A 75 4.26 -4.10 10.41
CA LEU A 75 3.19 -5.07 10.66
C LEU A 75 1.83 -4.57 10.13
N ARG A 76 1.68 -3.25 9.96
CA ARG A 76 0.49 -2.65 9.33
C ARG A 76 0.62 -2.52 7.81
N CYS A 77 1.83 -2.72 7.30
CA CYS A 77 2.14 -2.56 5.87
C CYS A 77 2.10 -3.87 5.09
N GLY A 78 1.74 -4.97 5.74
CA GLY A 78 1.64 -6.27 5.08
C GLY A 78 2.65 -7.30 5.55
N TYR A 79 3.55 -6.95 6.47
CA TYR A 79 4.44 -7.92 7.09
C TYR A 79 3.74 -8.64 8.25
N THR A 80 4.18 -9.86 8.53
CA THR A 80 3.67 -10.67 9.63
C THR A 80 4.78 -10.87 10.67
N GLU A 81 4.42 -11.39 11.83
CA GLU A 81 5.40 -11.72 12.86
C GLU A 81 6.42 -12.75 12.39
N LYS A 82 6.08 -13.56 11.39
CA LYS A 82 6.97 -14.57 10.84
C LYS A 82 8.05 -13.98 9.94
N ASP A 83 7.74 -12.91 9.19
CA ASP A 83 8.65 -12.34 8.20
C ASP A 83 9.18 -10.96 8.54
N ILE A 84 8.70 -10.35 9.63
CA ILE A 84 9.14 -9.01 10.02
C ILE A 84 10.65 -8.95 10.31
N SER A 85 11.23 -10.02 10.83
CA SER A 85 12.66 -10.04 11.18
C SER A 85 13.57 -9.97 9.95
N THR A 86 13.06 -10.35 8.78
CA THR A 86 13.81 -10.31 7.52
C THR A 86 13.31 -9.23 6.58
N ALA A 87 12.41 -8.36 7.06
CA ALA A 87 11.88 -7.27 6.25
C ALA A 87 13.00 -6.32 5.82
N SER A 88 12.97 -5.95 4.55
CA SER A 88 13.95 -5.05 3.95
C SER A 88 13.25 -4.15 2.93
N PRO A 89 13.66 -2.87 2.82
CA PRO A 89 13.13 -2.01 1.76
C PRO A 89 13.40 -2.57 0.36
N HIS A 90 14.40 -3.43 0.20
CA HIS A 90 14.67 -4.12 -1.06
C HIS A 90 13.60 -5.13 -1.44
N ASP A 91 12.73 -5.55 -0.51
CA ASP A 91 11.59 -6.40 -0.82
C ASP A 91 10.69 -5.75 -1.87
N MET A 92 10.66 -4.42 -1.91
CA MET A 92 9.85 -3.66 -2.86
C MET A 92 10.45 -3.61 -4.27
N ASP A 93 11.70 -4.04 -4.43
CA ASP A 93 12.38 -4.03 -5.74
C ASP A 93 11.74 -5.01 -6.74
N VAL A 94 11.04 -6.05 -6.25
CA VAL A 94 10.29 -6.97 -7.13
C VAL A 94 9.08 -6.31 -7.79
N TYR A 95 8.56 -5.24 -7.20
CA TYR A 95 7.39 -4.53 -7.72
C TYR A 95 7.76 -3.28 -8.50
N TYR A 96 8.82 -2.59 -8.08
CA TYR A 96 9.20 -1.28 -8.62
C TYR A 96 10.70 -1.21 -8.86
N SER A 97 11.11 -0.72 -10.03
CA SER A 97 12.52 -0.52 -10.32
C SER A 97 13.13 0.54 -9.39
N LYS A 98 14.42 0.42 -9.12
CA LYS A 98 15.13 1.41 -8.31
C LYS A 98 15.10 2.80 -8.95
N GLU A 99 15.12 2.85 -10.28
CA GLU A 99 15.00 4.09 -11.04
C GLU A 99 13.68 4.80 -10.78
N ASN A 100 12.56 4.06 -10.84
CA ASN A 100 11.24 4.62 -10.60
C ASN A 100 11.05 5.00 -9.13
N GLN A 101 11.61 4.23 -8.21
CA GLN A 101 11.58 4.58 -6.78
C GLN A 101 12.25 5.93 -6.56
N LYS A 102 13.40 6.14 -7.15
CA LYS A 102 14.16 7.40 -7.05
C LYS A 102 13.44 8.55 -7.73
N LYS A 103 12.83 8.30 -8.89
CA LYS A 103 12.16 9.32 -9.69
C LYS A 103 10.90 9.85 -9.01
N TYR A 104 10.08 8.96 -8.45
CA TYR A 104 8.75 9.32 -7.95
C TYR A 104 8.66 9.45 -6.43
N GLY A 105 9.59 8.83 -5.70
CA GLY A 105 9.40 8.64 -4.28
C GLY A 105 8.34 7.59 -4.00
N VAL A 106 7.97 7.45 -2.74
CA VAL A 106 7.06 6.40 -2.29
C VAL A 106 6.02 6.95 -1.33
N VAL A 107 4.93 6.22 -1.17
CA VAL A 107 3.84 6.62 -0.27
C VAL A 107 3.29 5.39 0.44
N GLY A 108 3.04 5.55 1.74
CA GLY A 108 2.22 4.65 2.52
C GLY A 108 0.83 5.25 2.60
N ILE A 109 -0.14 4.61 1.97
CA ILE A 109 -1.53 5.06 1.95
C ILE A 109 -2.24 4.37 3.11
N GLU A 110 -2.54 5.12 4.15
CA GLU A 110 -3.25 4.59 5.30
C GLU A 110 -4.74 4.59 5.02
N ILE A 111 -5.36 3.44 5.23
CA ILE A 111 -6.74 3.19 4.82
C ILE A 111 -7.57 2.65 5.98
N GLU A 112 -8.87 2.90 5.86
CA GLU A 112 -9.89 2.37 6.76
C GLU A 112 -10.91 1.62 5.91
N LEU A 113 -11.10 0.33 6.23
CA LEU A 113 -12.12 -0.48 5.55
C LEU A 113 -13.49 -0.02 6.01
N TYR A 114 -14.42 0.18 5.07
CA TYR A 114 -15.82 0.44 5.42
C TYR A 114 -16.78 -0.40 4.60
N HIS A 115 -17.93 -0.61 5.16
CA HIS A 115 -18.95 -1.49 4.62
C HIS A 115 -20.12 -0.75 4.01
#